data_556d26db1cd12fed182823e14df0029d
#
_entry.id   556d26db1cd12fed182823e14df0029d
#
_cell.length_a   1.000
_cell.length_b   1.000
_cell.length_c   1.000
_cell.angle_alpha   90.00
_cell.angle_beta   90.00
_cell.angle_gamma   90.00
#
_symmetry.space_group_name_H-M   'P 1'
#
loop_
_entity.id
_entity.type
_entity.pdbx_description
1 polymer ?
#
loop_
_entity_poly.entity_id
_entity_poly.type
_entity_poly.pdbx_seq_one_letter_code
_entity_poly.pdbx_strand_id
1 'polypeptide(L)'
;MKRYDERVLGDLLDRYERSLIYSGKNRVNRTVSMPVSSKTLPEYFDESVLQYEVIHQQLEKLEADGYVRLIWKNKKKGHILEKCELNLESLDAAYGLLRRKPKSIKEQEILNICRDYRGRKEELDRFLDWIRKRIQGGESIQKYADMDTPQDLERLCRLILSILTNDSECFLRQFSIRHFHDSKTAEKDIGRAVRVIAEFSGKEELADLEPEEILAEYNIYRNPSWLMMKGNVKLQTLSSGSRTDIELGMFGG
;
A
#
# COMPACT_ATOMS: atom_id res chain seq x y z
N MET A 1 3.33 0.25 -31.10
CA MET A 1 1.88 0.47 -31.36
C MET A 1 1.21 0.72 -30.03
N LYS A 2 0.39 1.78 -29.90
CA LYS A 2 -0.33 2.04 -28.64
C LYS A 2 -1.36 0.92 -28.41
N ARG A 3 -1.48 0.44 -27.17
CA ARG A 3 -2.39 -0.64 -26.77
C ARG A 3 -3.65 -0.05 -26.14
N TYR A 4 -4.57 0.33 -27.00
CA TYR A 4 -5.87 0.88 -26.57
C TYR A 4 -6.75 -0.18 -25.92
N ASP A 5 -6.62 -1.42 -26.34
CA ASP A 5 -7.24 -2.60 -25.76
C ASP A 5 -6.95 -2.72 -24.26
N GLU A 6 -5.66 -2.73 -23.88
CA GLU A 6 -5.25 -2.81 -22.48
C GLU A 6 -5.68 -1.59 -21.67
N ARG A 7 -5.58 -0.38 -22.26
CA ARG A 7 -5.99 0.86 -21.59
C ARG A 7 -7.48 0.87 -21.27
N VAL A 8 -8.33 0.56 -22.27
CA VAL A 8 -9.79 0.56 -22.10
C VAL A 8 -10.22 -0.54 -21.12
N LEU A 9 -9.64 -1.73 -21.23
CA LEU A 9 -9.94 -2.82 -20.29
C LEU A 9 -9.48 -2.48 -18.88
N GLY A 10 -8.32 -1.86 -18.72
CA GLY A 10 -7.81 -1.37 -17.44
C GLY A 10 -8.74 -0.34 -16.80
N ASP A 11 -9.18 0.66 -17.56
CA ASP A 11 -10.15 1.67 -17.10
C ASP A 11 -11.50 1.03 -16.70
N LEU A 12 -11.95 0.01 -17.40
CA LEU A 12 -13.17 -0.72 -17.07
C LEU A 12 -13.02 -1.50 -15.77
N LEU A 13 -11.89 -2.17 -15.55
CA LEU A 13 -11.59 -2.86 -14.28
C LEU A 13 -11.50 -1.88 -13.12
N ASP A 14 -10.87 -0.72 -13.30
CA ASP A 14 -10.82 0.33 -12.27
C ASP A 14 -12.22 0.83 -11.89
N ARG A 15 -13.09 1.00 -12.86
CA ARG A 15 -14.50 1.38 -12.64
C ARG A 15 -15.27 0.29 -11.93
N TYR A 16 -15.03 -0.97 -12.28
CA TYR A 16 -15.62 -2.12 -11.61
C TYR A 16 -15.22 -2.14 -10.12
N GLU A 17 -13.93 -2.05 -9.81
CA GLU A 17 -13.41 -2.07 -8.43
C GLU A 17 -13.92 -0.92 -7.54
N ARG A 18 -14.34 0.21 -8.17
CA ARG A 18 -14.95 1.36 -7.47
C ARG A 18 -16.47 1.32 -7.44
N SER A 19 -17.08 0.36 -8.11
CA SER A 19 -18.52 0.31 -8.28
C SER A 19 -19.23 -0.33 -7.09
N LEU A 20 -20.54 -0.05 -6.97
CA LEU A 20 -21.42 -0.75 -6.04
C LEU A 20 -21.62 -2.22 -6.40
N ILE A 21 -21.35 -2.60 -7.65
CA ILE A 21 -21.40 -3.99 -8.11
C ILE A 21 -20.33 -4.80 -7.41
N TYR A 22 -19.09 -4.28 -7.35
CA TYR A 22 -17.98 -4.92 -6.65
C TYR A 22 -18.30 -5.16 -5.17
N SER A 23 -18.86 -4.18 -4.48
CA SER A 23 -19.19 -4.27 -3.05
C SER A 23 -20.46 -5.09 -2.75
N GLY A 24 -21.16 -5.61 -3.76
CA GLY A 24 -22.44 -6.33 -3.58
C GLY A 24 -23.61 -5.44 -3.11
N LYS A 25 -23.42 -4.12 -3.04
CA LYS A 25 -24.43 -3.15 -2.59
C LYS A 25 -25.34 -2.66 -3.73
N ASN A 26 -25.22 -3.27 -4.90
CA ASN A 26 -25.98 -2.88 -6.07
C ASN A 26 -27.45 -3.33 -5.95
N ARG A 27 -28.38 -2.36 -5.98
CA ARG A 27 -29.83 -2.61 -5.92
C ARG A 27 -30.51 -2.61 -7.29
N VAL A 28 -29.78 -2.21 -8.34
CA VAL A 28 -30.31 -2.05 -9.71
C VAL A 28 -29.35 -2.74 -10.67
N ASN A 29 -29.88 -3.39 -11.69
CA ASN A 29 -29.07 -4.05 -12.71
C ASN A 29 -28.30 -2.98 -13.51
N ARG A 30 -27.08 -2.64 -13.06
CA ARG A 30 -26.19 -1.65 -13.68
C ARG A 30 -25.04 -2.37 -14.36
N THR A 31 -24.62 -1.84 -15.50
CA THR A 31 -23.40 -2.29 -16.19
C THR A 31 -22.24 -1.40 -15.82
N VAL A 32 -21.03 -1.98 -15.76
CA VAL A 32 -19.80 -1.20 -15.66
C VAL A 32 -19.43 -0.75 -17.07
N SER A 33 -19.43 0.54 -17.31
CA SER A 33 -19.18 1.08 -18.65
C SER A 33 -18.22 2.28 -18.63
N MET A 34 -17.48 2.43 -19.73
CA MET A 34 -16.64 3.57 -20.03
C MET A 34 -17.21 4.29 -21.26
N PRO A 35 -17.67 5.55 -21.16
CA PRO A 35 -18.06 6.33 -22.31
C PRO A 35 -16.83 6.63 -23.18
N VAL A 36 -16.98 6.56 -24.49
CA VAL A 36 -15.96 6.99 -25.46
C VAL A 36 -16.16 8.47 -25.72
N SER A 37 -15.23 9.28 -25.26
CA SER A 37 -15.29 10.74 -25.34
C SER A 37 -13.88 11.32 -25.47
N SER A 38 -13.80 12.62 -25.81
CA SER A 38 -12.50 13.34 -25.86
C SER A 38 -11.78 13.37 -24.50
N LYS A 39 -12.46 13.10 -23.38
CA LYS A 39 -11.84 13.00 -22.05
C LYS A 39 -11.29 11.60 -21.76
N THR A 40 -11.98 10.54 -22.19
CA THR A 40 -11.60 9.16 -21.88
C THR A 40 -10.68 8.56 -22.93
N LEU A 41 -10.91 8.90 -24.20
CA LEU A 41 -10.16 8.40 -25.34
C LEU A 41 -9.97 9.52 -26.38
N PRO A 42 -9.14 10.54 -26.07
CA PRO A 42 -8.97 11.72 -26.93
C PRO A 42 -8.48 11.37 -28.32
N GLU A 43 -7.64 10.34 -28.46
CA GLU A 43 -7.07 9.89 -29.73
C GLU A 43 -8.15 9.38 -30.72
N TYR A 44 -9.30 8.98 -30.21
CA TYR A 44 -10.44 8.54 -31.02
C TYR A 44 -11.07 9.70 -31.84
N PHE A 45 -10.95 10.92 -31.32
CA PHE A 45 -11.53 12.14 -31.89
C PHE A 45 -10.48 13.03 -32.56
N ASP A 46 -9.23 12.58 -32.61
CA ASP A 46 -8.13 13.33 -33.22
C ASP A 46 -8.07 13.01 -34.72
N GLU A 47 -8.61 13.90 -35.52
CA GLU A 47 -8.62 13.78 -37.00
C GLU A 47 -7.21 13.85 -37.61
N SER A 48 -6.24 14.40 -36.89
CA SER A 48 -4.85 14.55 -37.40
C SER A 48 -4.08 13.23 -37.44
N VAL A 49 -4.46 12.23 -36.61
CA VAL A 49 -3.68 11.00 -36.40
C VAL A 49 -4.38 9.75 -36.94
N LEU A 50 -5.64 9.82 -37.37
CA LEU A 50 -6.46 8.71 -37.90
C LEU A 50 -6.37 7.42 -37.05
N GLN A 51 -6.34 7.55 -35.71
CA GLN A 51 -6.20 6.41 -34.80
C GLN A 51 -7.51 5.64 -34.59
N TYR A 52 -8.65 6.18 -35.04
CA TYR A 52 -9.97 5.59 -34.79
C TYR A 52 -10.08 4.15 -35.34
N GLU A 53 -9.51 3.86 -36.52
CA GLU A 53 -9.54 2.53 -37.12
C GLU A 53 -8.75 1.52 -36.27
N VAL A 54 -7.57 1.91 -35.80
CA VAL A 54 -6.75 1.08 -34.93
C VAL A 54 -7.47 0.80 -33.62
N ILE A 55 -8.13 1.81 -33.07
CA ILE A 55 -8.92 1.68 -31.84
C ILE A 55 -10.11 0.74 -32.08
N HIS A 56 -10.84 0.90 -33.19
CA HIS A 56 -11.93 0.00 -33.56
C HIS A 56 -11.46 -1.45 -33.61
N GLN A 57 -10.41 -1.74 -34.38
CA GLN A 57 -9.87 -3.10 -34.53
C GLN A 57 -9.49 -3.72 -33.17
N GLN A 58 -8.82 -2.96 -32.31
CA GLN A 58 -8.43 -3.47 -30.99
C GLN A 58 -9.63 -3.72 -30.08
N LEU A 59 -10.62 -2.82 -30.06
CA LEU A 59 -11.82 -2.96 -29.23
C LEU A 59 -12.78 -4.01 -29.76
N GLU A 60 -12.94 -4.15 -31.09
CA GLU A 60 -13.71 -5.23 -31.71
C GLU A 60 -13.09 -6.60 -31.40
N LYS A 61 -11.75 -6.69 -31.31
CA LYS A 61 -11.09 -7.89 -30.86
C LYS A 61 -11.41 -8.20 -29.39
N LEU A 62 -11.38 -7.20 -28.49
CA LEU A 62 -11.81 -7.40 -27.08
C LEU A 62 -13.29 -7.86 -27.00
N GLU A 63 -14.16 -7.37 -27.87
CA GLU A 63 -15.55 -7.82 -27.93
C GLU A 63 -15.66 -9.27 -28.45
N ALA A 64 -14.92 -9.61 -29.50
CA ALA A 64 -14.88 -10.96 -30.06
C ALA A 64 -14.33 -12.00 -29.06
N ASP A 65 -13.33 -11.59 -28.28
CA ASP A 65 -12.74 -12.39 -27.21
C ASP A 65 -13.63 -12.45 -25.93
N GLY A 66 -14.76 -11.71 -25.92
CA GLY A 66 -15.77 -11.76 -24.87
C GLY A 66 -15.50 -10.92 -23.64
N TYR A 67 -14.50 -10.03 -23.64
CA TYR A 67 -14.15 -9.19 -22.48
C TYR A 67 -15.06 -7.98 -22.31
N VAL A 68 -15.55 -7.41 -23.42
CA VAL A 68 -16.37 -6.21 -23.43
C VAL A 68 -17.54 -6.35 -24.40
N ARG A 69 -18.52 -5.47 -24.26
CA ARG A 69 -19.57 -5.23 -25.23
C ARG A 69 -19.45 -3.79 -25.73
N LEU A 70 -19.42 -3.61 -27.05
CA LEU A 70 -19.34 -2.31 -27.70
C LEU A 70 -20.72 -1.76 -27.97
N ILE A 71 -20.99 -0.54 -27.57
CA ILE A 71 -22.23 0.17 -27.82
C ILE A 71 -21.97 1.26 -28.84
N TRP A 72 -22.61 1.15 -29.98
CA TRP A 72 -22.46 2.03 -31.12
C TRP A 72 -23.52 3.11 -31.13
N LYS A 73 -23.15 4.33 -31.49
CA LYS A 73 -24.12 5.46 -31.64
C LYS A 73 -25.15 5.14 -32.66
N ASN A 74 -26.41 5.43 -32.33
CA ASN A 74 -27.56 5.13 -33.16
C ASN A 74 -27.70 3.65 -33.60
N LYS A 75 -27.10 2.72 -32.83
CA LYS A 75 -27.04 1.27 -33.13
C LYS A 75 -26.39 0.92 -34.47
N LYS A 76 -25.61 1.83 -35.06
CA LYS A 76 -24.89 1.60 -36.31
C LYS A 76 -23.51 1.05 -36.03
N LYS A 77 -23.35 -0.29 -36.07
CA LYS A 77 -22.06 -0.99 -35.85
C LYS A 77 -20.99 -0.50 -36.82
N GLY A 78 -19.76 -0.31 -36.31
CA GLY A 78 -18.62 0.14 -37.11
C GLY A 78 -18.59 1.65 -37.40
N HIS A 79 -19.55 2.44 -36.87
CA HIS A 79 -19.60 3.88 -37.09
C HIS A 79 -18.89 4.66 -35.98
N ILE A 80 -19.64 5.19 -35.04
CA ILE A 80 -19.10 5.92 -33.89
C ILE A 80 -19.35 5.10 -32.64
N LEU A 81 -18.30 4.84 -31.88
CA LEU A 81 -18.37 4.14 -30.62
C LEU A 81 -18.88 5.11 -29.53
N GLU A 82 -19.93 4.72 -28.82
CA GLU A 82 -20.56 5.53 -27.77
C GLU A 82 -19.97 5.16 -26.40
N LYS A 83 -19.87 3.86 -26.09
CA LYS A 83 -19.31 3.34 -24.84
C LYS A 83 -18.89 1.89 -24.97
N CYS A 84 -17.98 1.49 -24.09
CA CYS A 84 -17.61 0.09 -23.87
C CYS A 84 -18.19 -0.37 -22.53
N GLU A 85 -18.78 -1.55 -22.47
CA GLU A 85 -19.31 -2.17 -21.27
C GLU A 85 -18.48 -3.39 -20.92
N LEU A 86 -18.10 -3.54 -19.64
CA LEU A 86 -17.36 -4.70 -19.15
C LEU A 86 -18.26 -5.93 -19.10
N ASN A 87 -17.78 -7.05 -19.60
CA ASN A 87 -18.44 -8.33 -19.39
C ASN A 87 -18.00 -8.91 -18.03
N LEU A 88 -18.92 -8.95 -17.08
CA LEU A 88 -18.65 -9.42 -15.73
C LEU A 88 -18.40 -10.94 -15.65
N GLU A 89 -18.85 -11.71 -16.65
CA GLU A 89 -18.61 -13.16 -16.70
C GLU A 89 -17.16 -13.49 -17.07
N SER A 90 -16.44 -12.54 -17.68
CA SER A 90 -15.04 -12.72 -18.11
C SER A 90 -14.04 -11.99 -17.22
N LEU A 91 -14.43 -11.59 -15.99
CA LEU A 91 -13.56 -10.81 -15.09
C LEU A 91 -12.19 -11.46 -14.84
N ASP A 92 -12.15 -12.74 -14.48
CA ASP A 92 -10.90 -13.44 -14.19
C ASP A 92 -9.97 -13.47 -15.41
N ALA A 93 -10.54 -13.71 -16.59
CA ALA A 93 -9.79 -13.70 -17.84
C ALA A 93 -9.31 -12.28 -18.20
N ALA A 94 -10.12 -11.23 -17.92
CA ALA A 94 -9.73 -9.83 -18.12
C ALA A 94 -8.57 -9.42 -17.21
N TYR A 95 -8.59 -9.80 -15.94
CA TYR A 95 -7.45 -9.61 -15.02
C TYR A 95 -6.21 -10.36 -15.49
N GLY A 96 -6.38 -11.60 -15.96
CA GLY A 96 -5.29 -12.43 -16.51
C GLY A 96 -4.64 -11.79 -17.74
N LEU A 97 -5.45 -11.26 -18.68
CA LEU A 97 -4.97 -10.59 -19.89
C LEU A 97 -4.07 -9.39 -19.55
N LEU A 98 -4.47 -8.60 -18.56
CA LEU A 98 -3.70 -7.44 -18.10
C LEU A 98 -2.58 -7.80 -17.11
N ARG A 99 -2.43 -9.06 -16.73
CA ARG A 99 -1.52 -9.52 -15.67
C ARG A 99 -1.71 -8.71 -14.37
N ARG A 100 -2.94 -8.32 -14.09
CA ARG A 100 -3.33 -7.52 -12.95
C ARG A 100 -3.92 -8.41 -11.87
N LYS A 101 -3.48 -8.23 -10.63
CA LYS A 101 -4.06 -8.91 -9.48
C LYS A 101 -5.43 -8.29 -9.15
N PRO A 102 -6.52 -9.10 -9.05
CA PRO A 102 -7.83 -8.60 -8.65
C PRO A 102 -7.81 -7.93 -7.27
N LYS A 103 -8.59 -6.86 -7.10
CA LYS A 103 -8.72 -6.15 -5.83
C LYS A 103 -9.17 -7.07 -4.69
N SER A 104 -10.07 -8.01 -4.96
CA SER A 104 -10.53 -9.00 -3.96
C SER A 104 -9.41 -9.86 -3.40
N ILE A 105 -8.44 -10.25 -4.23
CA ILE A 105 -7.27 -11.01 -3.79
C ILE A 105 -6.36 -10.13 -2.92
N LYS A 106 -6.13 -8.87 -3.32
CA LYS A 106 -5.35 -7.92 -2.52
C LYS A 106 -5.99 -7.66 -1.15
N GLU A 107 -7.30 -7.44 -1.12
CA GLU A 107 -8.07 -7.30 0.12
C GLU A 107 -7.95 -8.54 1.01
N GLN A 108 -8.03 -9.74 0.42
CA GLN A 108 -7.89 -10.99 1.18
C GLN A 108 -6.49 -11.15 1.78
N GLU A 109 -5.43 -10.78 1.05
CA GLU A 109 -4.06 -10.79 1.58
C GLU A 109 -3.91 -9.85 2.79
N ILE A 110 -4.43 -8.63 2.71
CA ILE A 110 -4.46 -7.69 3.84
C ILE A 110 -5.24 -8.26 5.03
N LEU A 111 -6.42 -8.84 4.78
CA LEU A 111 -7.24 -9.45 5.83
C LEU A 111 -6.58 -10.67 6.48
N ASN A 112 -5.80 -11.45 5.72
CA ASN A 112 -5.01 -12.55 6.25
C ASN A 112 -3.93 -12.03 7.22
N ILE A 113 -3.20 -10.98 6.84
CA ILE A 113 -2.23 -10.32 7.73
C ILE A 113 -2.92 -9.84 9.02
N CYS A 114 -4.08 -9.18 8.88
CA CYS A 114 -4.85 -8.74 10.05
C CYS A 114 -5.20 -9.91 10.99
N ARG A 115 -5.57 -11.06 10.43
CA ARG A 115 -5.90 -12.27 11.22
C ARG A 115 -4.66 -12.82 11.93
N ASP A 116 -3.51 -12.87 11.25
CA ASP A 116 -2.29 -13.49 11.76
C ASP A 116 -1.66 -12.69 12.91
N TYR A 117 -1.91 -11.38 12.97
CA TYR A 117 -1.42 -10.51 14.05
C TYR A 117 -2.45 -10.25 15.16
N ARG A 118 -3.69 -10.69 14.99
CA ARG A 118 -4.77 -10.46 15.97
C ARG A 118 -4.53 -11.19 17.30
N GLY A 119 -5.00 -10.57 18.39
CA GLY A 119 -4.95 -11.13 19.75
C GLY A 119 -3.58 -11.02 20.42
N ARG A 120 -2.65 -10.27 19.85
CA ARG A 120 -1.28 -10.12 20.39
C ARG A 120 -1.14 -8.91 21.31
N LYS A 121 -1.75 -7.78 20.96
CA LYS A 121 -1.77 -6.53 21.74
C LYS A 121 -3.03 -5.75 21.40
N GLU A 122 -3.64 -5.10 22.38
CA GLU A 122 -4.92 -4.41 22.22
C GLU A 122 -4.83 -3.22 21.26
N GLU A 123 -3.75 -2.46 21.34
CA GLU A 123 -3.48 -1.32 20.45
C GLU A 123 -3.37 -1.77 18.97
N LEU A 124 -2.68 -2.87 18.75
CA LEU A 124 -2.56 -3.47 17.42
C LEU A 124 -3.92 -4.00 16.95
N ASP A 125 -4.71 -4.64 17.82
CA ASP A 125 -6.04 -5.15 17.48
C ASP A 125 -6.99 -4.03 17.04
N ARG A 126 -6.98 -2.87 17.71
CA ARG A 126 -7.77 -1.70 17.30
C ARG A 126 -7.38 -1.19 15.91
N PHE A 127 -6.08 -1.14 15.61
CA PHE A 127 -5.58 -0.78 14.29
C PHE A 127 -6.03 -1.79 13.22
N LEU A 128 -5.88 -3.09 13.49
CA LEU A 128 -6.31 -4.15 12.58
C LEU A 128 -7.83 -4.16 12.35
N ASP A 129 -8.61 -3.86 13.38
CA ASP A 129 -10.07 -3.70 13.29
C ASP A 129 -10.45 -2.47 12.45
N TRP A 130 -9.69 -1.38 12.54
CA TRP A 130 -9.85 -0.21 11.68
C TRP A 130 -9.61 -0.58 10.20
N ILE A 131 -8.51 -1.29 9.88
CA ILE A 131 -8.23 -1.76 8.52
C ILE A 131 -9.39 -2.63 8.01
N ARG A 132 -9.79 -3.62 8.80
CA ARG A 132 -10.86 -4.54 8.43
C ARG A 132 -12.18 -3.83 8.14
N LYS A 133 -12.59 -2.90 8.99
CA LYS A 133 -13.83 -2.11 8.82
C LYS A 133 -13.78 -1.29 7.53
N ARG A 134 -12.65 -0.66 7.22
CA ARG A 134 -12.51 0.12 6.00
C ARG A 134 -12.59 -0.74 4.74
N ILE A 135 -11.90 -1.88 4.70
CA ILE A 135 -12.01 -2.82 3.58
C ILE A 135 -13.45 -3.29 3.39
N GLN A 136 -14.12 -3.71 4.46
CA GLN A 136 -15.54 -4.12 4.41
C GLN A 136 -16.48 -2.99 3.98
N GLY A 137 -16.14 -1.75 4.32
CA GLY A 137 -16.84 -0.55 3.88
C GLY A 137 -16.57 -0.14 2.43
N GLY A 138 -15.54 -0.72 1.80
CA GLY A 138 -15.05 -0.29 0.48
C GLY A 138 -14.23 1.00 0.53
N GLU A 139 -13.72 1.35 1.70
CA GLU A 139 -12.96 2.56 1.96
C GLU A 139 -11.45 2.34 1.80
N SER A 140 -10.70 3.43 1.54
CA SER A 140 -9.25 3.38 1.39
C SER A 140 -8.54 3.15 2.73
N ILE A 141 -7.51 2.30 2.73
CA ILE A 141 -6.59 2.10 3.86
C ILE A 141 -5.24 2.80 3.64
N GLN A 142 -5.12 3.61 2.59
CA GLN A 142 -3.85 4.19 2.13
C GLN A 142 -3.19 5.13 3.14
N LYS A 143 -3.91 5.55 4.18
CA LYS A 143 -3.33 6.30 5.30
C LYS A 143 -2.18 5.53 5.97
N TYR A 144 -2.27 4.20 6.06
CA TYR A 144 -1.31 3.35 6.77
C TYR A 144 -0.77 2.18 5.95
N ALA A 145 -1.49 1.72 4.94
CA ALA A 145 -1.11 0.56 4.15
C ALA A 145 -1.53 0.72 2.69
N ASP A 146 -0.72 0.17 1.78
CA ASP A 146 -1.04 0.07 0.37
C ASP A 146 -1.48 -1.37 0.06
N MET A 147 -2.61 -1.51 -0.65
CA MET A 147 -3.11 -2.82 -1.05
C MET A 147 -2.21 -3.53 -2.08
N ASP A 148 -1.38 -2.77 -2.79
CA ASP A 148 -0.46 -3.33 -3.78
C ASP A 148 0.81 -3.90 -3.15
N THR A 149 1.10 -3.55 -1.90
CA THR A 149 2.27 -3.99 -1.14
C THR A 149 1.90 -4.54 0.23
N PRO A 150 1.18 -5.68 0.31
CA PRO A 150 0.74 -6.26 1.60
C PRO A 150 1.90 -6.56 2.55
N GLN A 151 3.11 -6.84 2.02
CA GLN A 151 4.33 -7.06 2.82
C GLN A 151 4.72 -5.81 3.63
N ASP A 152 4.38 -4.60 3.16
CA ASP A 152 4.61 -3.38 3.91
C ASP A 152 3.73 -3.28 5.15
N LEU A 153 2.47 -3.73 5.07
CA LEU A 153 1.60 -3.84 6.23
C LEU A 153 2.10 -4.88 7.22
N GLU A 154 2.53 -6.05 6.74
CA GLU A 154 3.07 -7.10 7.58
C GLU A 154 4.31 -6.61 8.35
N ARG A 155 5.23 -5.92 7.65
CA ARG A 155 6.41 -5.30 8.27
C ARG A 155 6.03 -4.25 9.31
N LEU A 156 5.01 -3.41 9.00
CA LEU A 156 4.48 -2.42 9.95
C LEU A 156 3.89 -3.08 11.20
N CYS A 157 3.06 -4.10 11.04
CA CYS A 157 2.46 -4.85 12.17
C CYS A 157 3.56 -5.49 13.04
N ARG A 158 4.57 -6.08 12.43
CA ARG A 158 5.71 -6.65 13.16
C ARG A 158 6.48 -5.58 13.93
N LEU A 159 6.70 -4.41 13.33
CA LEU A 159 7.38 -3.29 13.99
C LEU A 159 6.56 -2.77 15.18
N ILE A 160 5.26 -2.53 15.00
CA ILE A 160 4.35 -2.11 16.06
C ILE A 160 4.38 -3.13 17.22
N LEU A 161 4.22 -4.41 16.91
CA LEU A 161 4.24 -5.45 17.91
C LEU A 161 5.59 -5.49 18.67
N SER A 162 6.71 -5.35 17.96
CA SER A 162 8.04 -5.31 18.56
C SER A 162 8.21 -4.12 19.51
N ILE A 163 7.67 -2.94 19.16
CA ILE A 163 7.66 -1.76 20.03
C ILE A 163 6.81 -2.04 21.29
N LEU A 164 5.57 -2.47 21.10
CA LEU A 164 4.61 -2.71 22.19
C LEU A 164 5.02 -3.83 23.16
N THR A 165 5.95 -4.68 22.75
CA THR A 165 6.48 -5.80 23.57
C THR A 165 7.90 -5.57 24.06
N ASN A 166 8.51 -4.43 23.75
CA ASN A 166 9.85 -4.14 24.21
C ASN A 166 9.84 -3.79 25.72
N ASP A 167 10.54 -4.58 26.51
CA ASP A 167 10.64 -4.47 27.96
C ASP A 167 12.03 -4.00 28.44
N SER A 168 12.98 -3.89 27.53
CA SER A 168 14.37 -3.56 27.84
C SER A 168 14.80 -2.27 27.17
N GLU A 169 15.53 -1.46 27.92
CA GLU A 169 16.11 -0.23 27.41
C GLU A 169 17.11 -0.49 26.29
N CYS A 170 16.93 0.18 25.16
CA CYS A 170 17.81 0.05 24.01
C CYS A 170 17.76 1.28 23.11
N PHE A 171 18.82 1.45 22.31
CA PHE A 171 18.80 2.44 21.22
C PHE A 171 18.08 1.90 19.98
N LEU A 172 17.45 2.80 19.25
CA LEU A 172 16.66 2.48 18.03
C LEU A 172 17.45 1.61 17.03
N ARG A 173 18.74 1.88 16.85
CA ARG A 173 19.60 1.08 15.99
C ARG A 173 19.77 -0.35 16.49
N GLN A 174 19.96 -0.53 17.80
CA GLN A 174 20.06 -1.86 18.42
C GLN A 174 18.72 -2.60 18.33
N PHE A 175 17.62 -1.90 18.59
CA PHE A 175 16.27 -2.41 18.42
C PHE A 175 16.03 -2.91 16.98
N SER A 176 16.41 -2.10 15.96
CA SER A 176 16.28 -2.47 14.56
C SER A 176 17.08 -3.73 14.20
N ILE A 177 18.33 -3.81 14.64
CA ILE A 177 19.17 -5.00 14.40
C ILE A 177 18.57 -6.24 15.07
N ARG A 178 18.08 -6.12 16.31
CA ARG A 178 17.48 -7.23 17.07
C ARG A 178 16.26 -7.83 16.40
N HIS A 179 15.36 -6.98 15.87
CA HIS A 179 14.05 -7.41 15.35
C HIS A 179 13.99 -7.59 13.83
N PHE A 180 14.87 -6.91 13.08
CA PHE A 180 14.83 -6.90 11.62
C PHE A 180 16.14 -7.32 10.95
N HIS A 181 17.19 -7.60 11.73
CA HIS A 181 18.54 -7.94 11.25
C HIS A 181 19.17 -6.85 10.35
N ASP A 182 18.63 -5.64 10.39
CA ASP A 182 19.08 -4.47 9.65
C ASP A 182 18.90 -3.21 10.49
N SER A 183 19.92 -2.34 10.49
CA SER A 183 19.96 -1.13 11.31
C SER A 183 19.03 -0.01 10.83
N LYS A 184 18.56 -0.06 9.59
CA LYS A 184 17.77 0.99 8.94
C LYS A 184 16.29 0.63 8.73
N THR A 185 15.94 -0.63 8.82
CA THR A 185 14.56 -1.07 8.53
C THR A 185 13.55 -0.44 9.48
N ALA A 186 13.83 -0.40 10.79
CA ALA A 186 12.95 0.26 11.75
C ALA A 186 12.90 1.78 11.51
N GLU A 187 14.02 2.43 11.22
CA GLU A 187 14.07 3.89 11.00
C GLU A 187 13.13 4.34 9.86
N LYS A 188 13.02 3.55 8.80
CA LYS A 188 12.16 3.86 7.65
C LYS A 188 10.67 3.90 8.02
N ASP A 189 10.22 2.99 8.87
CA ASP A 189 8.80 2.79 9.18
C ASP A 189 8.43 3.29 10.59
N ILE A 190 9.42 3.73 11.40
CA ILE A 190 9.21 4.10 12.81
C ILE A 190 8.16 5.21 12.99
N GLY A 191 8.23 6.26 12.17
CA GLY A 191 7.27 7.37 12.25
C GLY A 191 5.84 6.94 11.94
N ARG A 192 5.67 5.93 11.04
CA ARG A 192 4.36 5.35 10.74
C ARG A 192 3.88 4.46 11.89
N ALA A 193 4.77 3.63 12.44
CA ALA A 193 4.45 2.76 13.57
C ALA A 193 4.04 3.53 14.81
N VAL A 194 4.82 4.56 15.17
CA VAL A 194 4.53 5.43 16.32
C VAL A 194 3.20 6.17 16.15
N ARG A 195 2.89 6.66 14.96
CA ARG A 195 1.61 7.29 14.66
C ARG A 195 0.44 6.34 14.83
N VAL A 196 0.60 5.07 14.39
CA VAL A 196 -0.42 4.03 14.64
C VAL A 196 -0.58 3.78 16.13
N ILE A 197 0.52 3.66 16.88
CA ILE A 197 0.46 3.45 18.33
C ILE A 197 -0.26 4.61 19.00
N ALA A 198 0.08 5.86 18.70
CA ALA A 198 -0.58 7.03 19.26
C ALA A 198 -2.08 7.05 18.99
N GLU A 199 -2.48 6.84 17.72
CA GLU A 199 -3.89 6.91 17.31
C GLU A 199 -4.75 5.74 17.87
N PHE A 200 -4.15 4.55 18.02
CA PHE A 200 -4.89 3.34 18.42
C PHE A 200 -4.58 2.85 19.84
N SER A 201 -3.74 3.56 20.60
CA SER A 201 -3.45 3.21 22.00
C SER A 201 -4.66 3.34 22.92
N GLY A 202 -5.59 4.24 22.61
CA GLY A 202 -6.66 4.66 23.52
C GLY A 202 -6.16 5.54 24.67
N LYS A 203 -4.93 6.03 24.61
CA LYS A 203 -4.30 6.95 25.55
C LYS A 203 -4.24 8.33 24.90
N GLU A 204 -5.08 9.26 25.34
CA GLU A 204 -5.11 10.64 24.78
C GLU A 204 -3.76 11.34 24.94
N GLU A 205 -3.02 11.03 26.00
CA GLU A 205 -1.70 11.58 26.33
C GLU A 205 -0.66 11.35 25.23
N LEU A 206 -0.74 10.22 24.50
CA LEU A 206 0.21 9.90 23.42
C LEU A 206 -0.05 10.69 22.13
N ALA A 207 -1.21 11.29 21.97
CA ALA A 207 -1.56 12.02 20.76
C ALA A 207 -0.76 13.32 20.59
N ASP A 208 -0.36 13.93 21.72
CA ASP A 208 0.37 15.21 21.76
C ASP A 208 1.89 15.02 21.88
N LEU A 209 2.38 13.79 22.04
CA LEU A 209 3.81 13.49 22.17
C LEU A 209 4.52 13.41 20.82
N GLU A 210 5.79 13.84 20.82
CA GLU A 210 6.67 13.63 19.68
C GLU A 210 7.04 12.14 19.52
N PRO A 211 7.38 11.69 18.31
CA PRO A 211 7.70 10.28 18.06
C PRO A 211 8.77 9.68 18.99
N GLU A 212 9.77 10.47 19.36
CA GLU A 212 10.83 10.08 20.27
C GLU A 212 10.34 9.87 21.71
N GLU A 213 9.39 10.68 22.15
CA GLU A 213 8.76 10.59 23.48
C GLU A 213 7.89 9.33 23.56
N ILE A 214 7.12 9.05 22.50
CA ILE A 214 6.32 7.81 22.44
C ILE A 214 7.23 6.58 22.46
N LEU A 215 8.36 6.59 21.75
CA LEU A 215 9.31 5.47 21.80
C LEU A 215 9.93 5.29 23.19
N ALA A 216 10.21 6.39 23.89
CA ALA A 216 10.74 6.34 25.26
C ALA A 216 9.78 5.65 26.23
N GLU A 217 8.45 5.78 26.06
CA GLU A 217 7.45 5.03 26.83
C GLU A 217 7.60 3.50 26.68
N TYR A 218 8.23 3.06 25.59
CA TYR A 218 8.54 1.65 25.33
C TYR A 218 10.04 1.33 25.47
N ASN A 219 10.79 2.14 26.21
CA ASN A 219 12.23 1.97 26.46
C ASN A 219 13.10 1.96 25.20
N ILE A 220 12.69 2.66 24.15
CA ILE A 220 13.44 2.79 22.89
C ILE A 220 13.88 4.24 22.73
N TYR A 221 15.19 4.47 22.68
CA TYR A 221 15.77 5.80 22.60
C TYR A 221 16.48 6.03 21.27
N ARG A 222 16.47 7.27 20.79
CA ARG A 222 17.23 7.63 19.61
C ARG A 222 18.72 7.59 19.91
N ASN A 223 19.52 7.11 18.96
CA ASN A 223 20.96 7.13 19.10
C ASN A 223 21.46 8.58 19.22
N PRO A 224 22.29 8.90 20.21
CA PRO A 224 22.88 10.23 20.27
C PRO A 224 23.76 10.46 19.04
N SER A 225 23.65 11.66 18.47
CA SER A 225 24.45 12.06 17.30
C SER A 225 25.94 12.31 17.66
N TRP A 226 26.20 12.55 18.93
CA TRP A 226 27.55 12.81 19.45
C TRP A 226 27.64 12.37 20.91
N LEU A 227 28.84 12.00 21.34
CA LEU A 227 29.15 11.69 22.71
C LEU A 227 30.26 12.61 23.19
N MET A 228 30.01 13.35 24.28
CA MET A 228 31.04 14.17 24.91
C MET A 228 31.73 13.36 25.98
N MET A 229 33.07 13.28 25.90
CA MET A 229 33.89 12.59 26.87
C MET A 229 34.90 13.55 27.45
N LYS A 230 35.15 13.47 28.79
CA LYS A 230 36.14 14.29 29.48
C LYS A 230 37.07 13.37 30.26
N GLY A 231 38.38 13.55 30.07
CA GLY A 231 39.42 12.73 30.75
C GLY A 231 40.05 11.71 29.82
N ASN A 232 40.86 10.80 30.38
CA ASN A 232 41.47 9.69 29.64
C ASN A 232 40.41 8.63 29.41
N VAL A 233 40.02 8.42 28.15
CA VAL A 233 38.95 7.49 27.80
C VAL A 233 39.53 6.34 26.97
N LYS A 234 39.22 5.11 27.39
CA LYS A 234 39.45 3.91 26.58
C LYS A 234 38.15 3.45 25.99
N LEU A 235 38.07 3.48 24.67
CA LEU A 235 36.91 2.96 23.93
C LEU A 235 37.19 1.52 23.51
N GLN A 236 36.27 0.62 23.85
CA GLN A 236 36.29 -0.76 23.39
C GLN A 236 35.15 -0.95 22.43
N THR A 237 35.44 -1.22 21.16
CA THR A 237 34.43 -1.60 20.19
C THR A 237 34.38 -3.12 20.09
N LEU A 238 33.18 -3.67 20.31
CA LEU A 238 32.86 -5.07 20.08
C LEU A 238 32.18 -5.19 18.71
N SER A 239 32.94 -5.52 17.67
CA SER A 239 32.41 -5.93 16.41
C SER A 239 32.75 -7.39 16.17
N SER A 240 31.76 -8.22 15.90
CA SER A 240 31.80 -9.62 15.44
C SER A 240 33.20 -10.29 15.50
N GLY A 241 33.70 -10.51 16.71
CA GLY A 241 34.93 -11.29 16.93
C GLY A 241 36.25 -10.49 16.98
N SER A 242 36.26 -9.19 16.76
CA SER A 242 37.44 -8.33 16.87
C SER A 242 37.23 -7.29 17.96
N ARG A 243 38.18 -7.22 18.89
CA ARG A 243 38.27 -6.20 19.93
C ARG A 243 39.24 -5.12 19.49
N THR A 244 38.74 -3.89 19.32
CA THR A 244 39.58 -2.74 18.99
C THR A 244 39.57 -1.78 20.18
N ASP A 245 40.72 -1.53 20.78
CA ASP A 245 40.89 -0.56 21.85
C ASP A 245 41.40 0.75 21.24
N ILE A 246 40.67 1.85 21.48
CA ILE A 246 41.07 3.20 21.06
C ILE A 246 41.32 4.01 22.32
N GLU A 247 42.56 4.44 22.53
CA GLU A 247 42.94 5.37 23.62
C GLU A 247 42.86 6.80 23.07
N LEU A 248 41.98 7.62 23.66
CA LEU A 248 41.92 9.05 23.39
C LEU A 248 42.69 9.76 24.53
N GLY A 249 43.93 10.19 24.26
CA GLY A 249 44.67 11.04 25.17
C GLY A 249 44.17 12.48 25.17
N MET A 250 44.30 13.17 26.32
CA MET A 250 44.05 14.62 26.35
C MET A 250 45.09 15.31 25.47
N PHE A 251 44.66 16.04 24.45
CA PHE A 251 45.48 17.11 23.89
C PHE A 251 45.48 18.25 24.90
N GLY A 252 46.56 18.40 25.64
CA GLY A 252 46.84 19.58 26.42
C GLY A 252 47.17 20.73 25.48
N GLY A 253 46.44 21.79 25.54
CA GLY A 253 46.69 23.09 24.99
C GLY A 253 46.30 24.12 26.02
#